data_6763b72a53275d1a6f4585e7d21d80be
#
_entry.id   6763b72a53275d1a6f4585e7d21d80be
#
_cell.length_a   1.000
_cell.length_b   1.000
_cell.length_c   1.000
_cell.angle_alpha   90.00
_cell.angle_beta   90.00
_cell.angle_gamma   90.00
#
_symmetry.space_group_name_H-M   'P 1'
#
loop_
_entity.id
_entity.type
_entity.pdbx_description
1 polymer ?
#
loop_
_entity_poly.entity_id
_entity_poly.type
_entity_poly.pdbx_seq_one_letter_code
_entity_poly.pdbx_strand_id
1 'polypeptide(L)'
;MEVCSCYIDIIMRETYWILIVGLWFLLHATAAIGSTELTCNLEPLGHGKDDTTQIEEAIARCGHGGTTVFAPGEYNVTRKMTWDLANSRVDLHGYLNFKKDLPYWMDPDNTYRVVFIQSQASWFVVTGHDFVVDAHNTGGIIGNGQYWWSWYGNGTRIDGDGRPLALTVSKATRGTIANFRIEGQPFWCNAVVDSKDVVYDGMYCNATNSDPLYFGQNIVWNTDGIDTYRSDNITLLNWDITLGDDCLAIKGNSTNIFAKNITCRGGTGIAFGSLGQYKNLIDNVDNVVIEDVTFHRLDPQIQPIMSHGVYFKSWTGTTIGFPPAEGGGGTGLVTNVIVRNVSLDNVTNPIQLYQTNSGHPGDAPSRLQFANLSFEDWTGTAQTNLIVDLECSPAAPCPNMSFRDINVTPPDGQQANFTCSNVIDEHGLPASCSP
;
A
#
# COMPACT_ATOMS: atom_id res chain seq x y z
N MET A 1 -2.84 7.57 85.65
CA MET A 1 -1.46 7.10 85.56
C MET A 1 -1.32 6.31 84.26
N GLU A 2 -1.50 7.03 83.16
CA GLU A 2 -1.42 6.48 81.79
C GLU A 2 -1.11 7.64 80.83
N VAL A 3 0.10 8.15 80.79
CA VAL A 3 0.58 9.10 79.83
C VAL A 3 2.12 8.95 79.73
N CYS A 4 2.65 7.86 79.23
CA CYS A 4 4.10 7.78 78.98
C CYS A 4 4.53 6.60 78.08
N SER A 5 3.65 6.19 77.14
CA SER A 5 4.05 5.10 76.21
C SER A 5 3.96 5.47 74.68
N CYS A 6 3.55 6.70 74.37
CA CYS A 6 3.36 7.05 72.99
C CYS A 6 4.51 7.88 72.32
N TYR A 7 5.54 8.24 73.04
CA TYR A 7 6.59 9.14 72.53
C TYR A 7 7.87 8.39 71.99
N ILE A 8 8.04 7.13 72.38
CA ILE A 8 9.21 6.35 71.91
C ILE A 8 8.96 5.63 70.60
N ASP A 9 7.71 5.28 70.29
CA ASP A 9 7.37 4.60 69.02
C ASP A 9 7.38 5.50 67.75
N ILE A 10 7.27 6.81 67.95
CA ILE A 10 7.28 7.76 66.80
C ILE A 10 8.71 8.06 66.34
N ILE A 11 9.68 8.10 67.24
CA ILE A 11 11.09 8.41 66.91
C ILE A 11 11.78 7.21 66.24
N MET A 12 11.39 5.97 66.59
CA MET A 12 11.94 4.76 65.96
C MET A 12 11.35 4.48 64.55
N ARG A 13 10.16 4.98 64.25
CA ARG A 13 9.57 4.81 62.90
C ARG A 13 10.14 5.78 61.87
N GLU A 14 10.48 7.01 62.24
CA GLU A 14 11.05 7.96 61.29
C GLU A 14 12.50 7.66 60.91
N THR A 15 13.28 7.10 61.82
CA THR A 15 14.69 6.70 61.51
C THR A 15 14.77 5.47 60.60
N TYR A 16 13.83 4.56 60.64
CA TYR A 16 13.77 3.41 59.72
C TYR A 16 13.35 3.82 58.31
N TRP A 17 12.45 4.80 58.16
CA TRP A 17 12.05 5.29 56.83
C TRP A 17 13.17 6.06 56.13
N ILE A 18 13.95 6.83 56.80
CA ILE A 18 15.08 7.59 56.21
C ILE A 18 16.18 6.63 55.76
N LEU A 19 16.43 5.54 56.45
CA LEU A 19 17.42 4.53 56.04
C LEU A 19 16.95 3.67 54.86
N ILE A 20 15.65 3.36 54.72
CA ILE A 20 15.11 2.57 53.65
C ILE A 20 14.99 3.44 52.38
N VAL A 21 14.59 4.71 52.46
CA VAL A 21 14.54 5.63 51.34
C VAL A 21 15.95 5.97 50.86
N GLY A 22 16.92 6.14 51.76
CA GLY A 22 18.33 6.36 51.37
C GLY A 22 18.96 5.16 50.65
N LEU A 23 18.60 3.93 51.02
CA LEU A 23 19.08 2.71 50.37
C LEU A 23 18.39 2.49 49.02
N TRP A 24 17.13 2.92 48.87
CA TRP A 24 16.43 2.86 47.58
C TRP A 24 16.99 3.86 46.56
N PHE A 25 17.40 5.04 46.97
CA PHE A 25 18.06 6.00 46.09
C PHE A 25 19.50 5.59 45.68
N LEU A 26 20.20 4.83 46.52
CA LEU A 26 21.53 4.33 46.19
C LEU A 26 21.50 3.08 45.28
N LEU A 27 20.39 2.33 45.25
CA LEU A 27 20.23 1.18 44.33
C LEU A 27 19.67 1.54 42.95
N HIS A 28 19.18 2.77 42.73
CA HIS A 28 18.72 3.24 41.44
C HIS A 28 19.72 4.15 40.71
N ALA A 29 20.90 4.34 41.28
CA ALA A 29 22.01 5.05 40.65
C ALA A 29 22.97 4.10 39.89
N THR A 30 22.53 2.87 39.60
CA THR A 30 23.33 1.97 38.77
C THR A 30 22.92 2.04 37.33
N ALA A 31 23.82 2.61 36.57
CA ALA A 31 24.01 2.38 35.14
C ALA A 31 22.91 2.87 34.20
N ALA A 32 22.80 4.16 34.02
CA ALA A 32 22.76 4.64 32.66
C ALA A 32 24.18 4.40 32.07
N ILE A 33 24.53 3.13 31.84
CA ILE A 33 25.52 2.82 30.81
C ILE A 33 24.82 3.32 29.55
N GLY A 34 25.20 4.48 29.06
CA GLY A 34 24.84 4.91 27.75
C GLY A 34 25.30 3.81 26.79
N SER A 35 24.36 2.94 26.38
CA SER A 35 24.59 2.11 25.21
C SER A 35 24.83 3.12 24.12
N THR A 36 26.08 3.28 23.69
CA THR A 36 26.37 3.99 22.46
C THR A 36 25.59 3.24 21.39
N GLU A 37 24.50 3.84 20.95
CA GLU A 37 23.66 3.27 19.91
C GLU A 37 24.57 2.94 18.73
N LEU A 38 24.55 1.68 18.28
CA LEU A 38 25.42 1.24 17.21
C LEU A 38 25.02 1.94 15.91
N THR A 39 25.92 2.71 15.33
CA THR A 39 25.66 3.44 14.08
C THR A 39 26.56 2.93 12.96
N CYS A 40 25.96 2.60 11.81
CA CYS A 40 26.62 2.24 10.58
C CYS A 40 26.43 3.34 9.55
N ASN A 41 27.49 4.03 9.16
CA ASN A 41 27.44 5.04 8.12
C ASN A 41 27.93 4.45 6.79
N LEU A 42 27.17 4.70 5.71
CA LEU A 42 27.51 4.30 4.36
C LEU A 42 27.70 5.53 3.47
N GLU A 43 28.70 5.45 2.62
CA GLU A 43 28.90 6.33 1.48
C GLU A 43 28.80 5.50 0.19
N PRO A 44 28.21 6.02 -0.91
CA PRO A 44 28.18 5.28 -2.16
C PRO A 44 29.61 5.06 -2.69
N LEU A 45 29.90 3.86 -3.16
CA LEU A 45 31.22 3.50 -3.70
C LEU A 45 31.57 4.27 -4.99
N GLY A 46 30.55 4.82 -5.64
CA GLY A 46 30.71 5.62 -6.85
C GLY A 46 31.23 4.85 -8.07
N HIS A 47 31.39 5.56 -9.19
CA HIS A 47 31.95 5.01 -10.43
C HIS A 47 31.27 3.71 -10.93
N GLY A 48 29.97 3.54 -10.67
CA GLY A 48 29.19 2.37 -11.09
C GLY A 48 29.52 1.07 -10.35
N LYS A 49 30.25 1.14 -9.22
CA LYS A 49 30.53 -0.04 -8.39
C LYS A 49 29.28 -0.54 -7.71
N ASP A 50 29.22 -1.82 -7.44
CA ASP A 50 28.11 -2.48 -6.72
C ASP A 50 28.19 -2.18 -5.22
N ASP A 51 27.16 -1.52 -4.71
CA ASP A 51 27.02 -1.16 -3.29
C ASP A 51 26.29 -2.24 -2.48
N THR A 52 25.72 -3.25 -3.10
CA THR A 52 24.83 -4.22 -2.43
C THR A 52 25.51 -4.91 -1.25
N THR A 53 26.80 -5.27 -1.39
CA THR A 53 27.54 -5.95 -0.31
C THR A 53 27.68 -5.07 0.93
N GLN A 54 28.13 -3.80 0.76
CA GLN A 54 28.28 -2.91 1.92
C GLN A 54 26.94 -2.59 2.59
N ILE A 55 25.85 -2.53 1.81
CA ILE A 55 24.48 -2.34 2.34
C ILE A 55 24.08 -3.54 3.20
N GLU A 56 24.22 -4.75 2.67
CA GLU A 56 23.89 -5.97 3.40
C GLU A 56 24.71 -6.12 4.69
N GLU A 57 26.02 -5.82 4.65
CA GLU A 57 26.89 -5.85 5.82
C GLU A 57 26.49 -4.81 6.88
N ALA A 58 26.10 -3.59 6.46
CA ALA A 58 25.65 -2.55 7.38
C ALA A 58 24.32 -2.92 8.04
N ILE A 59 23.36 -3.44 7.27
CA ILE A 59 22.07 -3.92 7.80
C ILE A 59 22.29 -5.11 8.74
N ALA A 60 23.12 -6.07 8.38
CA ALA A 60 23.44 -7.21 9.26
C ALA A 60 24.04 -6.77 10.60
N ARG A 61 24.81 -5.69 10.60
CA ARG A 61 25.46 -5.17 11.80
C ARG A 61 24.59 -4.22 12.64
N CYS A 62 23.85 -3.32 12.00
CA CYS A 62 23.07 -2.26 12.65
C CYS A 62 21.57 -2.44 12.57
N GLY A 63 21.06 -3.36 11.78
CA GLY A 63 19.63 -3.59 11.59
C GLY A 63 18.90 -4.13 12.82
N HIS A 64 19.64 -4.58 13.84
CA HIS A 64 19.08 -5.00 15.11
C HIS A 64 19.61 -4.14 16.26
N GLY A 65 18.80 -3.20 16.72
CA GLY A 65 19.10 -2.30 17.85
C GLY A 65 20.04 -1.15 17.52
N GLY A 66 20.30 -0.85 16.24
CA GLY A 66 21.19 0.22 15.82
C GLY A 66 20.56 1.15 14.79
N THR A 67 21.36 2.10 14.32
CA THR A 67 21.01 3.04 13.25
C THR A 67 21.91 2.85 12.04
N THR A 68 21.33 2.72 10.86
CA THR A 68 22.06 2.70 9.59
C THR A 68 21.79 4.01 8.84
N VAL A 69 22.85 4.72 8.51
CA VAL A 69 22.78 6.04 7.83
C VAL A 69 23.39 5.93 6.45
N PHE A 70 22.60 6.20 5.43
CA PHE A 70 23.03 6.31 4.04
C PHE A 70 23.26 7.78 3.70
N ALA A 71 24.49 8.16 3.39
CA ALA A 71 24.82 9.51 2.91
C ALA A 71 24.13 9.81 1.56
N PRO A 72 23.95 11.10 1.21
CA PRO A 72 23.42 11.47 -0.11
C PRO A 72 24.23 10.90 -1.27
N GLY A 73 23.55 10.43 -2.32
CA GLY A 73 24.15 9.88 -3.52
C GLY A 73 23.41 8.67 -4.04
N GLU A 74 23.95 8.02 -5.06
CA GLU A 74 23.36 6.83 -5.67
C GLU A 74 24.15 5.59 -5.28
N TYR A 75 23.46 4.62 -4.69
CA TYR A 75 23.94 3.30 -4.32
C TYR A 75 23.51 2.31 -5.39
N ASN A 76 24.45 1.74 -6.15
CA ASN A 76 24.12 0.78 -7.20
C ASN A 76 23.79 -0.59 -6.60
N VAL A 77 22.57 -1.05 -6.83
CA VAL A 77 22.07 -2.35 -6.34
C VAL A 77 22.01 -3.31 -7.52
N THR A 78 22.80 -4.39 -7.46
CA THR A 78 22.93 -5.34 -8.57
C THR A 78 22.29 -6.69 -8.34
N ARG A 79 21.82 -6.96 -7.12
CA ARG A 79 21.12 -8.18 -6.74
C ARG A 79 20.00 -7.92 -5.74
N LYS A 80 19.09 -8.87 -5.59
CA LYS A 80 18.02 -8.80 -4.60
C LYS A 80 18.59 -8.67 -3.19
N MET A 81 17.91 -7.93 -2.31
CA MET A 81 18.32 -7.76 -0.92
C MET A 81 17.15 -7.75 0.04
N THR A 82 17.41 -8.14 1.28
CA THR A 82 16.45 -8.07 2.38
C THR A 82 17.05 -7.24 3.50
N TRP A 83 16.26 -6.29 4.03
CA TRP A 83 16.55 -5.62 5.28
C TRP A 83 15.72 -6.26 6.38
N ASP A 84 16.38 -7.03 7.25
CA ASP A 84 15.79 -7.57 8.46
C ASP A 84 16.08 -6.61 9.61
N LEU A 85 15.03 -5.93 10.08
CA LEU A 85 15.14 -4.80 11.00
C LEU A 85 14.42 -5.12 12.31
N ALA A 86 15.10 -4.88 13.45
CA ALA A 86 14.50 -5.07 14.76
C ALA A 86 14.96 -4.00 15.74
N ASN A 87 14.00 -3.24 16.30
CA ASN A 87 14.30 -2.13 17.23
C ASN A 87 15.38 -1.19 16.65
N SER A 88 15.27 -0.82 15.39
CA SER A 88 16.32 -0.14 14.65
C SER A 88 15.80 1.00 13.78
N ARG A 89 16.74 1.82 13.33
CA ARG A 89 16.45 2.94 12.43
C ARG A 89 17.33 2.89 11.19
N VAL A 90 16.76 3.24 10.06
CA VAL A 90 17.50 3.51 8.82
C VAL A 90 17.19 4.95 8.38
N ASP A 91 18.23 5.76 8.27
CA ASP A 91 18.18 7.10 7.69
C ASP A 91 18.76 7.06 6.28
N LEU A 92 17.88 7.14 5.27
CA LEU A 92 18.25 6.99 3.86
C LEU A 92 18.24 8.35 3.15
N HIS A 93 19.37 9.02 3.09
CA HIS A 93 19.50 10.30 2.37
C HIS A 93 19.88 10.15 0.89
N GLY A 94 20.21 8.94 0.45
CA GLY A 94 20.55 8.61 -0.93
C GLY A 94 19.56 7.69 -1.60
N TYR A 95 19.79 7.39 -2.87
CA TYR A 95 18.91 6.52 -3.66
C TYR A 95 19.53 5.15 -3.89
N LEU A 96 18.74 4.12 -3.69
CA LEU A 96 19.04 2.74 -4.12
C LEU A 96 18.73 2.62 -5.61
N ASN A 97 19.75 2.63 -6.46
CA ASN A 97 19.61 2.56 -7.91
C ASN A 97 19.73 1.11 -8.38
N PHE A 98 18.59 0.49 -8.70
CA PHE A 98 18.54 -0.89 -9.14
C PHE A 98 19.01 -1.03 -10.59
N LYS A 99 19.92 -1.98 -10.82
CA LYS A 99 20.55 -2.22 -12.11
C LYS A 99 19.56 -2.44 -13.25
N LYS A 100 19.81 -1.81 -14.39
CA LYS A 100 19.07 -1.99 -15.66
C LYS A 100 19.47 -3.30 -16.33
N ASP A 101 19.02 -4.43 -15.83
CA ASP A 101 19.36 -5.74 -16.36
C ASP A 101 18.12 -6.64 -16.43
N LEU A 102 17.32 -6.45 -17.47
CA LEU A 102 16.10 -7.23 -17.68
C LEU A 102 16.32 -8.74 -17.66
N PRO A 103 17.30 -9.31 -18.41
CA PRO A 103 17.54 -10.74 -18.38
C PRO A 103 17.86 -11.28 -16.99
N TYR A 104 18.61 -10.51 -16.20
CA TYR A 104 18.95 -10.89 -14.83
C TYR A 104 17.71 -10.90 -13.92
N TRP A 105 16.94 -9.81 -13.90
CA TRP A 105 15.79 -9.69 -13.02
C TRP A 105 14.60 -10.57 -13.45
N MET A 106 14.50 -10.91 -14.72
CA MET A 106 13.48 -11.83 -15.23
C MET A 106 13.77 -13.29 -14.90
N ASP A 107 14.96 -13.62 -14.41
CA ASP A 107 15.25 -14.94 -13.85
C ASP A 107 14.61 -15.05 -12.45
N PRO A 108 13.73 -16.04 -12.20
CA PRO A 108 13.10 -16.26 -10.89
C PRO A 108 14.07 -16.37 -9.73
N ASP A 109 15.26 -16.90 -9.94
CA ASP A 109 16.26 -17.07 -8.90
C ASP A 109 16.84 -15.73 -8.41
N ASN A 110 16.72 -14.67 -9.20
CA ASN A 110 17.25 -13.35 -8.90
C ASN A 110 16.23 -12.41 -8.23
N THR A 111 15.02 -12.88 -7.96
CA THR A 111 13.98 -12.14 -7.24
C THR A 111 13.40 -12.96 -6.08
N TYR A 112 12.72 -12.32 -5.15
CA TYR A 112 11.93 -12.99 -4.13
C TYR A 112 10.48 -13.10 -4.61
N ARG A 113 9.86 -14.25 -4.39
CA ARG A 113 8.42 -14.40 -4.55
C ARG A 113 7.74 -14.31 -3.19
N VAL A 114 7.53 -13.09 -2.71
CA VAL A 114 6.94 -12.81 -1.40
C VAL A 114 5.42 -12.72 -1.50
N VAL A 115 4.95 -11.97 -2.50
CA VAL A 115 3.52 -11.90 -2.83
C VAL A 115 3.22 -13.07 -3.76
N PHE A 116 2.51 -14.08 -3.30
CA PHE A 116 2.30 -15.28 -4.11
C PHE A 116 1.06 -15.20 -5.03
N ILE A 117 0.14 -14.27 -4.77
CA ILE A 117 -0.95 -13.95 -5.71
C ILE A 117 -0.37 -13.22 -6.92
N GLN A 118 -0.93 -13.49 -8.11
CA GLN A 118 -0.50 -12.86 -9.35
C GLN A 118 1.00 -13.01 -9.66
N SER A 119 1.69 -13.91 -8.97
CA SER A 119 3.10 -14.30 -9.17
C SER A 119 4.08 -13.12 -9.24
N GLN A 120 3.99 -12.22 -8.27
CA GLN A 120 4.81 -11.01 -8.26
C GLN A 120 6.25 -11.27 -7.80
N ALA A 121 7.19 -10.63 -8.47
CA ALA A 121 8.60 -10.64 -8.14
C ALA A 121 8.95 -9.44 -7.26
N SER A 122 9.77 -9.62 -6.22
CA SER A 122 10.32 -8.53 -5.41
C SER A 122 11.83 -8.55 -5.47
N TRP A 123 12.46 -7.42 -5.65
CA TRP A 123 13.92 -7.32 -5.57
C TRP A 123 14.41 -6.75 -4.25
N PHE A 124 13.54 -6.03 -3.54
CA PHE A 124 13.85 -5.45 -2.24
C PHE A 124 12.73 -5.71 -1.24
N VAL A 125 13.09 -6.34 -0.12
CA VAL A 125 12.17 -6.72 0.95
C VAL A 125 12.63 -6.10 2.26
N VAL A 126 11.71 -5.47 2.98
CA VAL A 126 11.90 -5.04 4.37
C VAL A 126 11.04 -5.92 5.27
N THR A 127 11.62 -6.46 6.32
CA THR A 127 10.98 -7.36 7.28
C THR A 127 11.40 -7.03 8.71
N GLY A 128 10.74 -7.64 9.69
CA GLY A 128 11.11 -7.53 11.10
C GLY A 128 10.12 -6.75 11.95
N HIS A 129 10.58 -6.07 12.99
CA HIS A 129 9.68 -5.44 13.94
C HIS A 129 10.29 -4.21 14.62
N ASP A 130 9.40 -3.29 15.05
CA ASP A 130 9.80 -2.08 15.80
C ASP A 130 10.91 -1.29 15.09
N PHE A 131 10.70 -0.97 13.82
CA PHE A 131 11.69 -0.26 13.01
C PHE A 131 11.14 1.02 12.38
N VAL A 132 12.04 1.90 12.03
CA VAL A 132 11.77 3.09 11.22
C VAL A 132 12.74 3.13 10.05
N VAL A 133 12.24 3.25 8.84
CA VAL A 133 12.99 3.62 7.64
C VAL A 133 12.53 5.00 7.21
N ASP A 134 13.38 5.99 7.34
CA ASP A 134 13.09 7.38 6.99
C ASP A 134 14.01 7.83 5.85
N ALA A 135 13.43 8.14 4.70
CA ALA A 135 14.20 8.61 3.55
C ALA A 135 14.23 10.14 3.42
N HIS A 136 13.70 10.87 4.41
CA HIS A 136 13.82 12.33 4.56
C HIS A 136 13.37 13.15 3.33
N ASN A 137 12.58 12.58 2.43
CA ASN A 137 12.26 13.14 1.10
C ASN A 137 13.49 13.40 0.20
N THR A 138 14.65 12.92 0.57
CA THR A 138 15.92 13.09 -0.16
C THR A 138 16.51 11.77 -0.65
N GLY A 139 15.94 10.64 -0.19
CA GLY A 139 16.33 9.30 -0.56
C GLY A 139 15.17 8.43 -1.00
N GLY A 140 15.51 7.21 -1.40
CA GLY A 140 14.52 6.25 -1.88
C GLY A 140 15.05 5.24 -2.88
N ILE A 141 14.27 4.94 -3.93
CA ILE A 141 14.60 3.98 -4.98
C ILE A 141 14.55 4.63 -6.36
N ILE A 142 15.54 4.33 -7.20
CA ILE A 142 15.51 4.51 -8.65
C ILE A 142 15.28 3.14 -9.28
N GLY A 143 14.07 2.91 -9.81
CA GLY A 143 13.65 1.64 -10.40
C GLY A 143 13.91 1.52 -11.89
N ASN A 144 14.31 2.63 -12.55
CA ASN A 144 14.58 2.68 -13.99
C ASN A 144 13.40 2.22 -14.86
N GLY A 145 12.18 2.59 -14.47
CA GLY A 145 10.92 2.09 -15.01
C GLY A 145 10.76 2.24 -16.51
N GLN A 146 11.22 3.36 -17.12
CA GLN A 146 11.10 3.55 -18.57
C GLN A 146 11.71 2.38 -19.36
N TYR A 147 12.84 1.83 -18.89
CA TYR A 147 13.49 0.68 -19.49
C TYR A 147 12.61 -0.57 -19.44
N TRP A 148 11.85 -0.75 -18.36
CA TRP A 148 10.91 -1.84 -18.15
C TRP A 148 9.64 -1.67 -18.96
N TRP A 149 9.07 -0.47 -18.96
CA TRP A 149 7.80 -0.19 -19.63
C TRP A 149 7.93 -0.26 -21.15
N SER A 150 9.03 0.26 -21.72
CA SER A 150 9.31 0.15 -23.15
C SER A 150 9.58 -1.29 -23.61
N TRP A 151 9.95 -2.17 -22.68
CA TRP A 151 10.15 -3.60 -22.93
C TRP A 151 8.88 -4.44 -22.72
N TYR A 152 7.94 -3.97 -21.92
CA TYR A 152 6.73 -4.71 -21.53
C TYR A 152 5.96 -5.23 -22.76
N GLY A 153 5.48 -6.49 -22.67
CA GLY A 153 4.85 -7.18 -23.79
C GLY A 153 5.81 -8.01 -24.66
N ASN A 154 7.13 -7.87 -24.47
CA ASN A 154 8.14 -8.68 -25.18
C ASN A 154 8.47 -10.00 -24.46
N GLY A 155 7.86 -10.26 -23.32
CA GLY A 155 8.03 -11.51 -22.59
C GLY A 155 7.44 -11.43 -21.19
N THR A 156 7.11 -12.61 -20.66
CA THR A 156 6.67 -12.80 -19.29
C THR A 156 7.40 -13.99 -18.69
N ARG A 157 7.42 -14.10 -17.36
CA ARG A 157 7.94 -15.28 -16.67
C ARG A 157 6.86 -16.37 -16.67
N ILE A 158 7.29 -17.63 -16.53
CA ILE A 158 6.38 -18.77 -16.40
C ILE A 158 5.48 -18.65 -15.15
N ASP A 159 5.92 -17.91 -14.15
CA ASP A 159 5.22 -17.70 -12.88
C ASP A 159 4.49 -16.36 -12.81
N GLY A 160 4.38 -15.63 -13.92
CA GLY A 160 3.64 -14.35 -14.01
C GLY A 160 4.37 -13.28 -14.77
N ASP A 161 4.07 -12.00 -14.47
CA ASP A 161 4.65 -10.83 -15.15
C ASP A 161 6.18 -10.80 -15.03
N GLY A 162 6.71 -10.91 -13.82
CA GLY A 162 8.15 -10.95 -13.54
C GLY A 162 8.84 -9.60 -13.40
N ARG A 163 8.20 -8.49 -13.77
CA ARG A 163 8.74 -7.16 -13.44
C ARG A 163 8.79 -6.99 -11.92
N PRO A 164 9.90 -6.52 -11.32
CA PRO A 164 10.01 -6.44 -9.86
C PRO A 164 9.15 -5.35 -9.23
N LEU A 165 8.53 -5.65 -8.08
CA LEU A 165 8.03 -4.66 -7.16
C LEU A 165 9.20 -3.84 -6.61
N ALA A 166 9.02 -2.51 -6.50
CA ALA A 166 10.12 -1.67 -6.07
C ALA A 166 10.41 -1.82 -4.58
N LEU A 167 9.39 -1.80 -3.71
CA LEU A 167 9.52 -2.02 -2.26
C LEU A 167 8.47 -3.00 -1.77
N THR A 168 8.88 -4.03 -1.05
CA THR A 168 7.96 -4.96 -0.39
C THR A 168 8.22 -5.00 1.11
N VAL A 169 7.21 -4.65 1.91
CA VAL A 169 7.23 -4.88 3.36
C VAL A 169 6.50 -6.19 3.63
N SER A 170 7.22 -7.16 4.19
CA SER A 170 6.69 -8.51 4.37
C SER A 170 6.98 -9.05 5.75
N LYS A 171 5.94 -9.64 6.39
CA LYS A 171 6.04 -10.22 7.74
C LYS A 171 6.58 -9.22 8.77
N ALA A 172 6.27 -7.96 8.58
CA ALA A 172 6.68 -6.87 9.46
C ALA A 172 5.62 -6.61 10.54
N THR A 173 6.08 -6.16 11.70
CA THR A 173 5.19 -5.76 12.80
C THR A 173 5.68 -4.48 13.44
N ARG A 174 4.82 -3.46 13.57
CA ARG A 174 5.17 -2.13 14.13
C ARG A 174 6.36 -1.49 13.40
N GLY A 175 6.24 -1.44 12.08
CA GLY A 175 7.22 -0.79 11.20
C GLY A 175 6.72 0.57 10.70
N THR A 176 7.64 1.46 10.43
CA THR A 176 7.34 2.75 9.78
C THR A 176 8.25 2.92 8.56
N ILE A 177 7.65 3.26 7.42
CA ILE A 177 8.35 3.73 6.21
C ILE A 177 7.94 5.19 6.03
N ALA A 178 8.89 6.10 6.07
CA ALA A 178 8.60 7.53 6.05
C ALA A 178 9.38 8.28 4.98
N ASN A 179 8.73 9.31 4.40
CA ASN A 179 9.34 10.29 3.49
C ASN A 179 10.14 9.65 2.34
N PHE A 180 9.60 8.55 1.80
CA PHE A 180 10.33 7.65 0.90
C PHE A 180 9.91 7.89 -0.57
N ARG A 181 10.89 8.11 -1.44
CA ARG A 181 10.65 8.39 -2.85
C ARG A 181 10.97 7.17 -3.71
N ILE A 182 10.07 6.83 -4.64
CA ILE A 182 10.28 5.76 -5.63
C ILE A 182 10.08 6.37 -7.02
N GLU A 183 11.16 6.43 -7.77
CA GLU A 183 11.21 6.99 -9.11
C GLU A 183 11.34 5.86 -10.13
N GLY A 184 10.34 5.73 -11.00
CA GLY A 184 10.35 4.76 -12.07
C GLY A 184 10.26 3.31 -11.60
N GLN A 185 9.26 2.97 -10.79
CA GLN A 185 8.98 1.59 -10.41
C GLN A 185 8.69 0.73 -11.64
N PRO A 186 9.29 -0.47 -11.78
CA PRO A 186 9.02 -1.35 -12.93
C PRO A 186 7.62 -1.92 -12.94
N PHE A 187 7.10 -2.21 -11.76
CA PHE A 187 5.80 -2.80 -11.43
C PHE A 187 5.21 -2.06 -10.23
N TRP A 188 4.48 -2.68 -9.33
CA TRP A 188 3.93 -2.02 -8.14
C TRP A 188 5.02 -1.26 -7.37
N CYS A 189 4.71 -0.02 -6.99
CA CYS A 189 5.61 0.82 -6.22
C CYS A 189 5.88 0.21 -4.84
N ASN A 190 4.81 -0.21 -4.16
CA ASN A 190 4.89 -0.85 -2.85
C ASN A 190 3.98 -2.08 -2.77
N ALA A 191 4.33 -3.00 -1.89
CA ALA A 191 3.43 -4.03 -1.39
C ALA A 191 3.63 -4.22 0.11
N VAL A 192 2.53 -4.39 0.85
CA VAL A 192 2.55 -4.78 2.27
C VAL A 192 1.83 -6.11 2.43
N VAL A 193 2.56 -7.13 2.91
CA VAL A 193 2.14 -8.53 2.85
C VAL A 193 2.41 -9.23 4.18
N ASP A 194 1.42 -9.99 4.68
CA ASP A 194 1.57 -10.75 5.92
C ASP A 194 2.04 -9.89 7.12
N SER A 195 1.68 -8.61 7.14
CA SER A 195 2.24 -7.61 8.05
C SER A 195 1.17 -7.01 8.95
N LYS A 196 1.60 -6.44 10.07
CA LYS A 196 0.70 -5.84 11.05
C LYS A 196 1.28 -4.58 11.67
N ASP A 197 0.39 -3.61 11.98
CA ASP A 197 0.76 -2.35 12.63
C ASP A 197 1.86 -1.60 11.85
N VAL A 198 1.69 -1.44 10.53
CA VAL A 198 2.67 -0.75 9.66
C VAL A 198 2.13 0.60 9.24
N VAL A 199 2.99 1.61 9.34
CA VAL A 199 2.70 2.98 8.92
C VAL A 199 3.58 3.35 7.73
N TYR A 200 2.94 3.88 6.69
CA TYR A 200 3.62 4.57 5.60
C TYR A 200 3.23 6.06 5.66
N ASP A 201 4.19 6.95 5.74
CA ASP A 201 3.94 8.39 5.82
C ASP A 201 4.86 9.17 4.88
N GLY A 202 4.29 10.01 4.02
CA GLY A 202 5.04 10.83 3.09
C GLY A 202 5.68 10.04 1.93
N MET A 203 4.90 9.13 1.34
CA MET A 203 5.37 8.32 0.21
C MET A 203 5.20 9.06 -1.11
N TYR A 204 6.17 8.90 -1.99
CA TYR A 204 6.13 9.41 -3.35
C TYR A 204 6.42 8.28 -4.35
N CYS A 205 5.51 8.06 -5.30
CA CYS A 205 5.68 7.10 -6.39
C CYS A 205 5.50 7.82 -7.74
N ASN A 206 6.44 7.63 -8.67
CA ASN A 206 6.36 8.25 -9.97
C ASN A 206 6.68 7.28 -11.11
N ALA A 207 5.64 6.91 -11.88
CA ALA A 207 5.74 6.15 -13.12
C ALA A 207 5.25 7.02 -14.30
N THR A 208 6.08 7.94 -14.73
CA THR A 208 5.78 8.82 -15.86
C THR A 208 6.54 8.37 -17.11
N ASN A 209 5.80 8.05 -18.18
CA ASN A 209 6.42 7.75 -19.48
C ASN A 209 7.12 8.98 -20.05
N SER A 210 8.39 8.84 -20.38
CA SER A 210 9.20 9.90 -21.01
C SER A 210 9.62 9.57 -22.44
N ASP A 211 9.26 8.40 -22.99
CA ASP A 211 9.58 8.01 -24.35
C ASP A 211 8.52 8.52 -25.32
N PRO A 212 8.86 9.44 -26.24
CA PRO A 212 7.91 9.99 -27.20
C PRO A 212 7.27 8.96 -28.14
N LEU A 213 7.88 7.79 -28.30
CA LEU A 213 7.32 6.70 -29.12
C LEU A 213 5.98 6.21 -28.57
N TYR A 214 5.75 6.35 -27.28
CA TYR A 214 4.57 5.87 -26.58
C TYR A 214 3.68 7.00 -26.02
N PHE A 215 3.87 8.23 -26.47
CA PHE A 215 2.98 9.33 -26.06
C PHE A 215 1.53 9.05 -26.49
N GLY A 216 0.59 9.33 -25.61
CA GLY A 216 -0.82 9.02 -25.78
C GLY A 216 -1.20 7.56 -25.53
N GLN A 217 -0.26 6.73 -25.11
CA GLN A 217 -0.49 5.33 -24.75
C GLN A 217 -0.17 5.12 -23.26
N ASN A 218 -0.97 4.30 -22.58
CA ASN A 218 -0.58 3.82 -21.27
C ASN A 218 0.37 2.63 -21.41
N ILE A 219 1.66 2.83 -21.22
CA ILE A 219 2.66 1.75 -21.17
C ILE A 219 3.12 1.45 -19.75
N VAL A 220 2.63 2.20 -18.77
CA VAL A 220 3.00 2.08 -17.36
C VAL A 220 1.95 1.26 -16.59
N TRP A 221 1.42 0.20 -17.21
CA TRP A 221 0.51 -0.73 -16.58
C TRP A 221 1.13 -1.41 -15.36
N ASN A 222 0.30 -1.69 -14.36
CA ASN A 222 0.67 -2.35 -13.10
C ASN A 222 1.75 -1.60 -12.31
N THR A 223 1.74 -0.28 -12.37
CA THR A 223 2.62 0.56 -11.55
C THR A 223 1.92 1.06 -10.29
N ASP A 224 1.07 0.21 -9.73
CA ASP A 224 0.23 0.48 -8.57
C ASP A 224 1.01 1.17 -7.43
N GLY A 225 0.38 2.08 -6.71
CA GLY A 225 1.04 2.81 -5.63
C GLY A 225 1.35 1.90 -4.44
N ILE A 226 0.34 1.18 -3.95
CA ILE A 226 0.52 0.13 -2.95
C ILE A 226 -0.56 -0.94 -3.06
N ASP A 227 -0.15 -2.18 -2.89
CA ASP A 227 -1.01 -3.34 -2.75
C ASP A 227 -0.95 -3.90 -1.33
N THR A 228 -2.09 -3.95 -0.64
CA THR A 228 -2.19 -4.61 0.67
C THR A 228 -2.65 -6.04 0.50
N TYR A 229 -2.03 -6.99 1.17
CA TYR A 229 -2.43 -8.40 1.11
C TYR A 229 -2.17 -9.12 2.43
N ARG A 230 -3.18 -9.75 3.01
CA ARG A 230 -3.10 -10.48 4.29
C ARG A 230 -2.42 -9.64 5.38
N SER A 231 -2.82 -8.39 5.49
CA SER A 231 -2.21 -7.44 6.42
C SER A 231 -3.27 -6.76 7.29
N ASP A 232 -2.92 -6.44 8.51
CA ASP A 232 -3.82 -5.89 9.52
C ASP A 232 -3.26 -4.61 10.13
N ASN A 233 -4.12 -3.61 10.32
CA ASN A 233 -3.78 -2.32 10.89
C ASN A 233 -2.67 -1.61 10.11
N ILE A 234 -2.97 -1.29 8.85
CA ILE A 234 -2.06 -0.57 7.94
C ILE A 234 -2.53 0.88 7.81
N THR A 235 -1.63 1.80 8.01
CA THR A 235 -1.88 3.24 7.93
C THR A 235 -1.08 3.85 6.79
N LEU A 236 -1.77 4.55 5.86
CA LEU A 236 -1.21 5.19 4.67
C LEU A 236 -1.46 6.69 4.75
N LEU A 237 -0.43 7.50 4.96
CA LEU A 237 -0.54 8.94 5.14
C LEU A 237 0.29 9.71 4.12
N ASN A 238 -0.26 10.80 3.60
CA ASN A 238 0.48 11.79 2.81
C ASN A 238 1.18 11.19 1.57
N TRP A 239 0.41 10.55 0.69
CA TRP A 239 0.94 9.94 -0.53
C TRP A 239 0.75 10.85 -1.75
N ASP A 240 1.79 11.00 -2.57
CA ASP A 240 1.73 11.63 -3.89
C ASP A 240 2.16 10.60 -4.96
N ILE A 241 1.20 10.19 -5.80
CA ILE A 241 1.35 9.04 -6.67
C ILE A 241 1.03 9.43 -8.11
N THR A 242 1.98 9.21 -9.02
CA THR A 242 1.79 9.29 -10.47
C THR A 242 2.02 7.91 -11.08
N LEU A 243 1.05 7.40 -11.83
CA LEU A 243 1.06 6.00 -12.27
C LEU A 243 0.10 5.72 -13.44
N GLY A 244 0.06 4.46 -13.86
CA GLY A 244 -0.83 4.00 -14.94
C GLY A 244 -1.77 2.86 -14.54
N ASP A 245 -1.89 2.56 -13.24
CA ASP A 245 -2.78 1.50 -12.74
C ASP A 245 -3.41 1.91 -11.40
N ASP A 246 -3.58 1.00 -10.43
CA ASP A 246 -4.28 1.27 -9.17
C ASP A 246 -3.46 2.18 -8.24
N CYS A 247 -4.04 3.27 -7.76
CA CYS A 247 -3.40 4.17 -6.80
C CYS A 247 -3.18 3.46 -5.44
N LEU A 248 -4.23 2.87 -4.93
CA LEU A 248 -4.20 1.94 -3.80
C LEU A 248 -4.97 0.69 -4.24
N ALA A 249 -4.45 -0.49 -4.00
CA ALA A 249 -5.11 -1.76 -4.27
C ALA A 249 -5.29 -2.56 -2.97
N ILE A 250 -6.51 -2.61 -2.48
CA ILE A 250 -6.85 -3.36 -1.26
C ILE A 250 -7.21 -4.80 -1.67
N LYS A 251 -6.30 -5.72 -1.41
CA LYS A 251 -6.46 -7.13 -1.79
C LYS A 251 -6.89 -8.01 -0.62
N GLY A 252 -7.15 -9.27 -0.89
CA GLY A 252 -7.76 -10.22 0.05
C GLY A 252 -7.03 -10.33 1.40
N ASN A 253 -7.82 -10.51 2.43
CA ASN A 253 -7.41 -10.65 3.83
C ASN A 253 -6.65 -9.43 4.39
N SER A 254 -7.01 -8.24 3.91
CA SER A 254 -6.58 -6.95 4.45
C SER A 254 -7.66 -6.42 5.39
N THR A 255 -7.28 -6.06 6.61
CA THR A 255 -8.20 -5.57 7.65
C THR A 255 -7.65 -4.33 8.34
N ASN A 256 -8.55 -3.46 8.82
CA ASN A 256 -8.17 -2.24 9.56
C ASN A 256 -7.20 -1.35 8.76
N ILE A 257 -7.60 -0.99 7.53
CA ILE A 257 -6.79 -0.12 6.66
C ILE A 257 -7.25 1.32 6.82
N PHE A 258 -6.34 2.21 7.09
CA PHE A 258 -6.60 3.65 7.14
C PHE A 258 -5.72 4.39 6.14
N ALA A 259 -6.33 5.12 5.20
CA ALA A 259 -5.63 5.96 4.22
C ALA A 259 -6.11 7.40 4.31
N LYS A 260 -5.18 8.36 4.34
CA LYS A 260 -5.51 9.78 4.44
C LYS A 260 -4.51 10.65 3.70
N ASN A 261 -5.05 11.71 3.06
CA ASN A 261 -4.28 12.69 2.30
C ASN A 261 -3.51 12.01 1.16
N ILE A 262 -4.27 11.46 0.22
CA ILE A 262 -3.77 10.71 -0.93
C ILE A 262 -4.00 11.52 -2.20
N THR A 263 -2.97 11.74 -2.98
CA THR A 263 -3.06 12.34 -4.31
C THR A 263 -2.73 11.32 -5.38
N CYS A 264 -3.70 11.03 -6.24
CA CYS A 264 -3.59 10.10 -7.37
C CYS A 264 -3.55 10.87 -8.69
N ARG A 265 -2.52 10.68 -9.50
CA ARG A 265 -2.34 11.32 -10.80
C ARG A 265 -2.30 10.28 -11.90
N GLY A 266 -3.35 10.23 -12.72
CA GLY A 266 -3.54 9.19 -13.73
C GLY A 266 -3.90 7.83 -13.13
N GLY A 267 -3.94 6.80 -13.98
CA GLY A 267 -4.18 5.42 -13.58
C GLY A 267 -5.66 5.04 -13.45
N THR A 268 -5.91 3.99 -12.71
CA THR A 268 -7.24 3.36 -12.62
C THR A 268 -8.02 3.75 -11.38
N GLY A 269 -7.42 4.44 -10.41
CA GLY A 269 -8.07 4.88 -9.18
C GLY A 269 -7.75 3.98 -7.98
N ILE A 270 -8.61 3.99 -6.96
CA ILE A 270 -8.47 3.12 -5.79
C ILE A 270 -9.28 1.85 -6.01
N ALA A 271 -8.62 0.69 -5.93
CA ALA A 271 -9.20 -0.62 -6.16
C ALA A 271 -9.46 -1.40 -4.87
N PHE A 272 -10.62 -2.03 -4.77
CA PHE A 272 -10.84 -3.18 -3.90
C PHE A 272 -10.81 -4.44 -4.77
N GLY A 273 -9.61 -5.05 -4.87
CA GLY A 273 -9.45 -6.19 -5.78
C GLY A 273 -8.13 -6.18 -6.62
N SER A 274 -8.04 -7.14 -7.55
CA SER A 274 -9.03 -8.16 -7.91
C SER A 274 -9.19 -9.20 -6.80
N LEU A 275 -10.42 -9.55 -6.49
CA LEU A 275 -10.78 -10.53 -5.46
C LEU A 275 -11.51 -11.73 -6.09
N GLY A 276 -11.43 -12.89 -5.43
CA GLY A 276 -12.10 -14.09 -5.90
C GLY A 276 -11.45 -14.79 -7.10
N GLN A 277 -10.21 -14.44 -7.43
CA GLN A 277 -9.47 -15.06 -8.53
C GLN A 277 -9.11 -16.53 -8.26
N TYR A 278 -8.82 -16.85 -7.01
CA TYR A 278 -8.31 -18.16 -6.61
C TYR A 278 -9.44 -18.99 -5.98
N LYS A 279 -9.89 -20.03 -6.65
CA LYS A 279 -11.04 -20.87 -6.27
C LYS A 279 -11.03 -21.36 -4.81
N ASN A 280 -9.84 -21.60 -4.26
CA ASN A 280 -9.69 -22.15 -2.91
C ASN A 280 -9.30 -21.11 -1.86
N LEU A 281 -9.25 -19.83 -2.23
CA LEU A 281 -9.00 -18.73 -1.30
C LEU A 281 -10.30 -18.04 -0.94
N ILE A 282 -10.35 -17.56 0.29
CA ILE A 282 -11.40 -16.67 0.78
C ILE A 282 -10.76 -15.30 0.93
N ASP A 283 -11.23 -14.35 0.14
CA ASP A 283 -10.71 -12.98 0.12
C ASP A 283 -11.63 -12.08 0.95
N ASN A 284 -11.30 -11.92 2.23
CA ASN A 284 -12.03 -11.00 3.10
C ASN A 284 -11.30 -9.65 3.18
N VAL A 285 -12.07 -8.56 3.17
CA VAL A 285 -11.60 -7.20 3.46
C VAL A 285 -12.57 -6.57 4.43
N ASP A 286 -12.07 -6.02 5.53
CA ASP A 286 -12.92 -5.46 6.57
C ASP A 286 -12.31 -4.21 7.22
N ASN A 287 -13.19 -3.26 7.55
CA ASN A 287 -12.84 -2.04 8.25
C ASN A 287 -11.77 -1.20 7.53
N VAL A 288 -12.18 -0.60 6.40
CA VAL A 288 -11.31 0.26 5.58
C VAL A 288 -11.87 1.68 5.58
N VAL A 289 -11.05 2.64 5.96
CA VAL A 289 -11.39 4.06 5.88
C VAL A 289 -10.37 4.77 5.00
N ILE A 290 -10.88 5.45 3.96
CA ILE A 290 -10.09 6.24 3.02
C ILE A 290 -10.66 7.64 3.01
N GLU A 291 -9.83 8.63 3.33
CA GLU A 291 -10.31 10.02 3.42
C GLU A 291 -9.29 11.03 2.87
N ASP A 292 -9.80 12.19 2.49
CA ASP A 292 -9.00 13.30 1.95
C ASP A 292 -8.23 12.88 0.68
N VAL A 293 -8.96 12.43 -0.36
CA VAL A 293 -8.36 11.92 -1.59
C VAL A 293 -8.57 12.89 -2.74
N THR A 294 -7.52 13.14 -3.52
CA THR A 294 -7.60 13.94 -4.74
C THR A 294 -7.16 13.12 -5.95
N PHE A 295 -7.99 13.09 -6.98
CA PHE A 295 -7.69 12.44 -8.25
C PHE A 295 -7.47 13.49 -9.34
N HIS A 296 -6.36 13.40 -10.05
CA HIS A 296 -6.02 14.29 -11.16
C HIS A 296 -5.83 13.53 -12.46
N ARG A 297 -6.59 13.87 -13.47
CA ARG A 297 -6.28 13.45 -14.84
C ARG A 297 -5.08 14.24 -15.36
N LEU A 298 -4.12 13.53 -15.89
CA LEU A 298 -2.95 14.12 -16.50
C LEU A 298 -3.19 14.46 -18.00
N ASP A 299 -2.23 15.16 -18.60
CA ASP A 299 -2.19 15.32 -20.04
C ASP A 299 -2.23 13.93 -20.71
N PRO A 300 -3.19 13.69 -21.63
CA PRO A 300 -3.33 12.40 -22.31
C PRO A 300 -2.09 11.96 -23.11
N GLN A 301 -1.20 12.89 -23.47
CA GLN A 301 0.08 12.53 -24.09
C GLN A 301 1.05 11.87 -23.11
N ILE A 302 0.92 12.16 -21.80
CA ILE A 302 1.76 11.61 -20.73
C ILE A 302 1.11 10.37 -20.14
N GLN A 303 -0.18 10.50 -19.74
CA GLN A 303 -0.97 9.40 -19.17
C GLN A 303 -2.44 9.54 -19.60
N PRO A 304 -2.90 8.72 -20.56
CA PRO A 304 -4.23 8.88 -21.14
C PRO A 304 -5.39 8.48 -20.23
N ILE A 305 -5.13 7.72 -19.17
CA ILE A 305 -6.20 7.20 -18.31
C ILE A 305 -6.26 7.90 -16.96
N MET A 306 -7.49 8.07 -16.45
CA MET A 306 -7.91 8.32 -15.09
C MET A 306 -9.30 7.72 -14.98
N SER A 307 -9.33 6.41 -14.69
CA SER A 307 -10.54 5.62 -14.93
C SER A 307 -11.58 5.80 -13.81
N HIS A 308 -11.19 5.65 -12.56
CA HIS A 308 -12.10 5.66 -11.43
C HIS A 308 -11.62 6.56 -10.30
N GLY A 309 -12.53 6.99 -9.45
CA GLY A 309 -12.20 7.42 -8.10
C GLY A 309 -11.97 6.17 -7.23
N VAL A 310 -13.03 5.42 -6.97
CA VAL A 310 -12.94 4.12 -6.31
C VAL A 310 -13.70 3.06 -7.11
N TYR A 311 -13.15 1.84 -7.13
CA TYR A 311 -13.85 0.75 -7.76
C TYR A 311 -13.63 -0.60 -7.05
N PHE A 312 -14.64 -1.43 -7.13
CA PHE A 312 -14.69 -2.76 -6.50
C PHE A 312 -14.77 -3.81 -7.60
N LYS A 313 -13.83 -4.74 -7.63
CA LYS A 313 -13.75 -5.75 -8.68
C LYS A 313 -13.58 -7.15 -8.13
N SER A 314 -14.47 -8.06 -8.53
CA SER A 314 -14.31 -9.48 -8.24
C SER A 314 -14.42 -10.33 -9.51
N TRP A 315 -13.74 -11.46 -9.49
CA TRP A 315 -13.85 -12.47 -10.54
C TRP A 315 -15.22 -13.14 -10.52
N THR A 316 -15.63 -13.72 -11.67
CA THR A 316 -16.86 -14.50 -11.80
C THR A 316 -16.84 -15.76 -10.92
N GLY A 317 -18.00 -16.40 -10.77
CA GLY A 317 -18.12 -17.68 -10.05
C GLY A 317 -17.58 -18.89 -10.81
N THR A 318 -17.26 -18.72 -12.10
CA THR A 318 -16.66 -19.75 -12.94
C THR A 318 -15.14 -19.72 -12.82
N THR A 319 -14.51 -20.88 -12.71
CA THR A 319 -13.05 -21.00 -12.76
C THR A 319 -12.63 -21.37 -14.16
N ILE A 320 -11.84 -20.53 -14.82
CA ILE A 320 -11.26 -20.76 -16.14
C ILE A 320 -9.76 -20.73 -16.01
N GLY A 321 -9.07 -21.71 -16.57
CA GLY A 321 -7.60 -21.81 -16.54
C GLY A 321 -6.98 -21.76 -15.14
N PHE A 322 -5.81 -21.13 -15.02
CA PHE A 322 -5.04 -21.05 -13.78
C PHE A 322 -4.50 -19.64 -13.53
N PRO A 323 -4.52 -19.16 -12.27
CA PRO A 323 -3.79 -17.95 -11.91
C PRO A 323 -2.28 -18.10 -12.24
N PRO A 324 -1.59 -16.98 -12.56
CA PRO A 324 -2.03 -15.59 -12.41
C PRO A 324 -2.79 -15.01 -13.61
N ALA A 325 -2.73 -15.66 -14.78
CA ALA A 325 -3.35 -15.10 -15.98
C ALA A 325 -4.89 -15.22 -15.97
N GLU A 326 -5.39 -16.31 -15.45
CA GLU A 326 -6.80 -16.67 -15.40
C GLU A 326 -7.22 -17.06 -13.98
N GLY A 327 -8.43 -17.57 -13.77
CA GLY A 327 -8.92 -17.99 -12.45
C GLY A 327 -10.42 -17.83 -12.29
N GLY A 328 -10.87 -17.38 -11.13
CA GLY A 328 -12.27 -17.22 -10.77
C GLY A 328 -12.79 -18.31 -9.83
N GLY A 329 -14.03 -18.18 -9.39
CA GLY A 329 -14.69 -19.12 -8.49
C GLY A 329 -14.31 -18.99 -7.02
N GLY A 330 -13.48 -18.03 -6.64
CA GLY A 330 -13.19 -17.69 -5.26
C GLY A 330 -14.40 -17.04 -4.56
N THR A 331 -14.31 -16.88 -3.25
CA THR A 331 -15.35 -16.32 -2.40
C THR A 331 -14.76 -15.31 -1.43
N GLY A 332 -15.60 -14.59 -0.70
CA GLY A 332 -15.14 -13.63 0.31
C GLY A 332 -16.20 -12.61 0.67
N LEU A 333 -15.81 -11.69 1.52
CA LEU A 333 -16.64 -10.56 1.95
C LEU A 333 -15.78 -9.31 2.04
N VAL A 334 -16.19 -8.26 1.34
CA VAL A 334 -15.70 -6.90 1.55
C VAL A 334 -16.77 -6.14 2.31
N THR A 335 -16.42 -5.62 3.47
CA THR A 335 -17.41 -4.95 4.33
C THR A 335 -16.80 -3.81 5.15
N ASN A 336 -17.68 -2.92 5.64
CA ASN A 336 -17.31 -1.80 6.50
C ASN A 336 -16.25 -0.89 5.84
N VAL A 337 -16.57 -0.41 4.63
CA VAL A 337 -15.71 0.49 3.86
C VAL A 337 -16.32 1.88 3.87
N ILE A 338 -15.52 2.87 4.19
CA ILE A 338 -15.89 4.30 4.13
C ILE A 338 -14.88 5.01 3.22
N VAL A 339 -15.38 5.69 2.19
CA VAL A 339 -14.56 6.55 1.32
C VAL A 339 -15.16 7.96 1.36
N ARG A 340 -14.44 8.92 1.91
CA ARG A 340 -14.98 10.25 2.15
C ARG A 340 -14.01 11.40 1.86
N ASN A 341 -14.59 12.58 1.63
CA ASN A 341 -13.89 13.80 1.27
C ASN A 341 -13.00 13.60 0.04
N VAL A 342 -13.67 13.37 -1.10
CA VAL A 342 -13.01 13.04 -2.36
C VAL A 342 -13.18 14.18 -3.37
N SER A 343 -12.06 14.60 -3.96
CA SER A 343 -12.01 15.59 -5.03
C SER A 343 -11.60 14.96 -6.34
N LEU A 344 -12.39 15.15 -7.39
CA LEU A 344 -12.20 14.56 -8.70
C LEU A 344 -11.89 15.62 -9.75
N ASP A 345 -10.82 15.43 -10.50
CA ASP A 345 -10.52 16.22 -11.66
C ASP A 345 -10.62 15.33 -12.92
N ASN A 346 -11.77 15.41 -13.59
CA ASN A 346 -12.05 14.78 -14.88
C ASN A 346 -11.85 13.25 -14.88
N VAL A 347 -12.39 12.56 -13.86
CA VAL A 347 -12.34 11.10 -13.70
C VAL A 347 -13.42 10.45 -14.58
N THR A 348 -13.13 9.28 -15.19
CA THR A 348 -14.08 8.67 -16.13
C THR A 348 -15.35 8.17 -15.43
N ASN A 349 -15.23 7.25 -14.49
CA ASN A 349 -16.33 6.70 -13.68
C ASN A 349 -16.01 6.87 -12.20
N PRO A 350 -16.57 7.85 -11.50
CA PRO A 350 -16.22 8.14 -10.11
C PRO A 350 -16.32 6.96 -9.14
N ILE A 351 -17.46 6.24 -9.15
CA ILE A 351 -17.71 5.08 -8.26
C ILE A 351 -18.20 3.92 -9.09
N GLN A 352 -17.46 2.81 -9.10
CA GLN A 352 -17.85 1.60 -9.82
C GLN A 352 -17.72 0.35 -8.97
N LEU A 353 -18.65 -0.59 -9.14
CA LEU A 353 -18.58 -1.95 -8.62
C LEU A 353 -18.97 -2.93 -9.70
N TYR A 354 -18.11 -3.90 -10.01
CA TYR A 354 -18.44 -4.98 -10.94
C TYR A 354 -17.87 -6.32 -10.47
N GLN A 355 -18.63 -7.38 -10.71
CA GLN A 355 -18.31 -8.73 -10.25
C GLN A 355 -18.10 -9.72 -11.41
N THR A 356 -17.64 -9.17 -12.51
CA THR A 356 -17.43 -9.88 -13.78
C THR A 356 -16.00 -9.75 -14.29
N ASN A 357 -15.04 -9.46 -13.40
CA ASN A 357 -13.64 -9.26 -13.78
C ASN A 357 -13.11 -10.49 -14.54
N SER A 358 -12.55 -10.25 -15.73
CA SER A 358 -12.08 -11.30 -16.66
C SER A 358 -13.14 -12.35 -17.01
N GLY A 359 -14.42 -11.98 -16.94
CA GLY A 359 -15.53 -12.88 -17.19
C GLY A 359 -15.79 -13.12 -18.69
N HIS A 360 -16.46 -14.26 -18.95
CA HIS A 360 -16.89 -14.66 -20.28
C HIS A 360 -18.42 -14.84 -20.31
N PRO A 361 -19.04 -14.72 -21.49
CA PRO A 361 -20.46 -15.00 -21.63
C PRO A 361 -20.84 -16.40 -21.10
N GLY A 362 -21.79 -16.46 -20.19
CA GLY A 362 -22.26 -17.72 -19.60
C GLY A 362 -21.57 -18.13 -18.32
N ASP A 363 -20.63 -17.36 -17.80
CA ASP A 363 -20.04 -17.60 -16.50
C ASP A 363 -21.08 -17.58 -15.38
N ALA A 364 -20.85 -18.40 -14.36
CA ALA A 364 -21.61 -18.32 -13.14
C ALA A 364 -21.36 -16.98 -12.43
N PRO A 365 -22.36 -16.38 -11.81
CA PRO A 365 -22.16 -15.12 -11.09
C PRO A 365 -21.19 -15.28 -9.92
N SER A 366 -20.46 -14.21 -9.59
CA SER A 366 -19.54 -14.17 -8.45
C SER A 366 -20.23 -14.51 -7.14
N ARG A 367 -19.54 -15.20 -6.24
CA ARG A 367 -19.99 -15.51 -4.89
C ARG A 367 -19.30 -14.68 -3.80
N LEU A 368 -18.45 -13.75 -4.20
CA LEU A 368 -17.86 -12.77 -3.30
C LEU A 368 -18.89 -11.65 -3.06
N GLN A 369 -19.08 -11.24 -1.82
CA GLN A 369 -20.04 -10.22 -1.46
C GLN A 369 -19.36 -8.89 -1.13
N PHE A 370 -19.97 -7.79 -1.57
CA PHE A 370 -19.67 -6.43 -1.12
C PHE A 370 -20.84 -5.93 -0.26
N ALA A 371 -20.57 -5.42 0.93
CA ALA A 371 -21.58 -5.02 1.90
C ALA A 371 -21.13 -3.84 2.76
N ASN A 372 -22.05 -3.03 3.27
CA ASN A 372 -21.76 -1.92 4.18
C ASN A 372 -20.70 -0.96 3.61
N LEU A 373 -20.93 -0.45 2.40
CA LEU A 373 -20.05 0.52 1.74
C LEU A 373 -20.66 1.91 1.86
N SER A 374 -19.87 2.90 2.30
CA SER A 374 -20.28 4.29 2.46
C SER A 374 -19.39 5.21 1.63
N PHE A 375 -20.04 6.09 0.86
CA PHE A 375 -19.40 7.12 0.03
C PHE A 375 -19.93 8.48 0.47
N GLU A 376 -19.04 9.38 0.93
CA GLU A 376 -19.43 10.62 1.56
C GLU A 376 -18.61 11.80 1.06
N ASP A 377 -19.25 12.93 0.82
CA ASP A 377 -18.60 14.21 0.49
C ASP A 377 -17.69 14.13 -0.77
N TRP A 378 -18.29 13.78 -1.92
CA TRP A 378 -17.60 13.68 -3.22
C TRP A 378 -17.88 14.90 -4.07
N THR A 379 -16.85 15.54 -4.63
CA THR A 379 -16.94 16.76 -5.44
C THR A 379 -16.03 16.69 -6.66
N GLY A 380 -16.20 17.61 -7.60
CA GLY A 380 -15.35 17.76 -8.78
C GLY A 380 -16.04 17.38 -10.06
N THR A 381 -15.30 16.87 -11.04
CA THR A 381 -15.78 16.61 -12.41
C THR A 381 -15.53 15.19 -12.88
N ALA A 382 -16.43 14.70 -13.75
CA ALA A 382 -16.32 13.42 -14.43
C ALA A 382 -16.21 13.59 -15.95
N GLN A 383 -15.62 12.60 -16.64
CA GLN A 383 -15.58 12.54 -18.11
C GLN A 383 -16.87 12.00 -18.72
N THR A 384 -17.63 11.24 -17.98
CA THR A 384 -18.91 10.68 -18.40
C THR A 384 -20.01 11.14 -17.48
N ASN A 385 -21.24 10.92 -17.87
CA ASN A 385 -22.37 11.21 -16.99
C ASN A 385 -22.67 10.07 -15.99
N LEU A 386 -22.02 8.91 -16.11
CA LEU A 386 -22.19 7.78 -15.20
C LEU A 386 -21.35 8.00 -13.95
N ILE A 387 -21.97 8.48 -12.90
CA ILE A 387 -21.31 8.88 -11.64
C ILE A 387 -21.19 7.70 -10.69
N VAL A 388 -22.24 6.86 -10.63
CA VAL A 388 -22.25 5.65 -9.82
C VAL A 388 -22.74 4.49 -10.69
N ASP A 389 -22.00 3.38 -10.67
CA ASP A 389 -22.29 2.19 -11.42
C ASP A 389 -22.08 0.94 -10.55
N LEU A 390 -23.17 0.35 -10.07
CA LEU A 390 -23.15 -0.79 -9.15
C LEU A 390 -23.69 -2.04 -9.82
N GLU A 391 -22.82 -2.88 -10.34
CA GLU A 391 -23.16 -4.16 -10.96
C GLU A 391 -22.90 -5.32 -9.99
N CYS A 392 -23.75 -5.45 -8.96
CA CYS A 392 -23.63 -6.51 -7.97
C CYS A 392 -24.09 -7.87 -8.53
N SER A 393 -23.46 -8.93 -8.05
CA SER A 393 -23.78 -10.29 -8.47
C SER A 393 -25.14 -10.75 -7.95
N PRO A 394 -25.98 -11.40 -8.76
CA PRO A 394 -27.23 -11.97 -8.28
C PRO A 394 -27.04 -13.14 -7.30
N ALA A 395 -25.85 -13.77 -7.27
CA ALA A 395 -25.52 -14.82 -6.31
C ALA A 395 -24.96 -14.26 -4.98
N ALA A 396 -24.55 -12.98 -4.96
CA ALA A 396 -24.05 -12.27 -3.80
C ALA A 396 -24.46 -10.80 -3.89
N PRO A 397 -25.76 -10.47 -3.71
CA PRO A 397 -26.25 -9.10 -3.76
C PRO A 397 -25.57 -8.21 -2.72
N CYS A 398 -25.49 -6.91 -3.00
CA CYS A 398 -24.80 -5.94 -2.17
C CYS A 398 -25.77 -5.25 -1.18
N PRO A 399 -25.75 -5.58 0.11
CA PRO A 399 -26.56 -4.89 1.11
C PRO A 399 -25.87 -3.65 1.69
N ASN A 400 -26.68 -2.69 2.15
CA ASN A 400 -26.28 -1.51 2.91
C ASN A 400 -25.25 -0.63 2.15
N MET A 401 -25.66 -0.09 1.02
CA MET A 401 -24.90 0.89 0.25
C MET A 401 -25.36 2.31 0.61
N SER A 402 -24.46 3.16 1.10
CA SER A 402 -24.78 4.52 1.56
C SER A 402 -24.04 5.58 0.76
N PHE A 403 -24.78 6.59 0.30
CA PHE A 403 -24.24 7.72 -0.46
C PHE A 403 -24.71 9.03 0.18
N ARG A 404 -23.77 9.89 0.49
CA ARG A 404 -24.06 11.20 1.09
C ARG A 404 -23.23 12.28 0.40
N ASP A 405 -23.89 13.34 -0.02
CA ASP A 405 -23.26 14.53 -0.64
C ASP A 405 -22.37 14.20 -1.84
N ILE A 406 -22.91 13.41 -2.80
CA ILE A 406 -22.26 13.08 -4.07
C ILE A 406 -22.54 14.20 -5.07
N ASN A 407 -21.68 15.23 -5.09
CA ASN A 407 -21.80 16.44 -5.90
C ASN A 407 -20.79 16.47 -7.05
N VAL A 408 -20.71 15.40 -7.83
CA VAL A 408 -19.83 15.31 -8.99
C VAL A 408 -20.52 15.84 -10.23
N THR A 409 -19.84 16.73 -10.95
CA THR A 409 -20.38 17.39 -12.15
C THR A 409 -20.05 16.56 -13.39
N PRO A 410 -21.05 16.08 -14.16
CA PRO A 410 -20.85 15.41 -15.43
C PRO A 410 -20.40 16.41 -16.53
N PRO A 411 -20.02 15.93 -17.72
CA PRO A 411 -19.71 16.81 -18.85
C PRO A 411 -20.86 17.76 -19.19
N ASP A 412 -20.54 18.89 -19.82
CA ASP A 412 -21.45 19.97 -20.12
C ASP A 412 -22.78 19.50 -20.74
N GLY A 413 -23.89 19.96 -20.14
CA GLY A 413 -25.26 19.69 -20.59
C GLY A 413 -25.77 18.27 -20.34
N GLN A 414 -25.01 17.41 -19.68
CA GLN A 414 -25.44 16.06 -19.31
C GLN A 414 -26.01 16.03 -17.90
N GLN A 415 -26.97 15.17 -17.69
CA GLN A 415 -27.48 14.83 -16.36
C GLN A 415 -26.63 13.71 -15.75
N ALA A 416 -26.35 13.80 -14.45
CA ALA A 416 -25.71 12.71 -13.71
C ALA A 416 -26.59 11.44 -13.80
N ASN A 417 -25.96 10.31 -14.10
CA ASN A 417 -26.58 8.99 -14.20
C ASN A 417 -26.05 8.08 -13.09
N PHE A 418 -26.95 7.25 -12.56
CA PHE A 418 -26.70 6.31 -11.49
C PHE A 418 -27.32 4.99 -11.89
N THR A 419 -26.54 3.92 -11.93
CA THR A 419 -27.00 2.57 -12.29
C THR A 419 -26.75 1.59 -11.17
N CYS A 420 -27.71 0.72 -10.92
CA CYS A 420 -27.60 -0.30 -9.88
C CYS A 420 -28.26 -1.61 -10.33
N SER A 421 -27.62 -2.72 -10.02
CA SER A 421 -28.20 -4.04 -10.14
C SER A 421 -27.90 -4.91 -8.91
N ASN A 422 -28.87 -5.65 -8.43
CA ASN A 422 -28.77 -6.54 -7.27
C ASN A 422 -28.24 -5.83 -5.99
N VAL A 423 -28.56 -4.55 -5.81
CA VAL A 423 -28.27 -3.79 -4.59
C VAL A 423 -29.48 -3.92 -3.65
N ILE A 424 -29.22 -4.16 -2.38
CA ILE A 424 -30.24 -4.26 -1.31
C ILE A 424 -29.95 -3.19 -0.27
N ASP A 425 -30.99 -2.43 0.13
CA ASP A 425 -30.88 -1.37 1.13
C ASP A 425 -29.88 -0.28 0.73
N GLU A 426 -30.12 0.34 -0.41
CA GLU A 426 -29.40 1.51 -0.88
C GLU A 426 -30.00 2.79 -0.27
N HIS A 427 -29.15 3.73 0.14
CA HIS A 427 -29.55 5.00 0.73
C HIS A 427 -28.77 6.17 0.09
N GLY A 428 -29.50 7.18 -0.37
CA GLY A 428 -28.93 8.48 -0.78
C GLY A 428 -28.74 8.63 -2.29
N LEU A 429 -28.98 7.63 -3.11
CA LEU A 429 -29.05 7.77 -4.56
C LEU A 429 -30.45 8.18 -5.04
N PRO A 430 -30.57 8.84 -6.22
CA PRO A 430 -31.86 9.09 -6.83
C PRO A 430 -32.61 7.77 -7.14
N ALA A 431 -33.91 7.80 -7.19
CA ALA A 431 -34.81 6.65 -7.38
C ALA A 431 -34.57 5.79 -8.65
N SER A 432 -33.60 6.13 -9.49
CA SER A 432 -33.18 5.37 -10.67
C SER A 432 -32.35 4.12 -10.34
N CYS A 433 -31.84 4.00 -9.12
CA CYS A 433 -31.17 2.80 -8.60
C CYS A 433 -32.17 1.80 -8.02
N SER A 434 -33.33 1.66 -8.63
CA SER A 434 -34.30 0.62 -8.22
C SER A 434 -33.99 -0.70 -8.92
N PRO A 435 -34.17 -1.87 -8.23
CA PRO A 435 -33.87 -3.18 -8.77
C PRO A 435 -34.72 -3.54 -9.98
#